data_f26180e6bb95300d27ee6886f83242fe
#
_entry.id   f26180e6bb95300d27ee6886f83242fe
#
_cell.length_a   1.000
_cell.length_b   1.000
_cell.length_c   1.000
_cell.angle_alpha   90.00
_cell.angle_beta   90.00
_cell.angle_gamma   90.00
#
_symmetry.space_group_name_H-M   'P 1'
#
loop_
_entity.id
_entity.type
_entity.pdbx_description
1 polymer ?
#
loop_
_entity_poly.entity_id
_entity_poly.type
_entity_poly.pdbx_seq_one_letter_code
_entity_poly.pdbx_strand_id
1 'polypeptide(L)'
;MRSFWLYGALCVAIQGLSGCGSNPVLETKTEVTNTTKVAQYDRLVVAFGDSLYAGYRLAPGDGLAPQLQAALQASGINARVHNAGVSGDTTAAGKARLAFVLDNLERKPDLLVLGLGGNDMLRGIKPAETKANMTTMMDELKRRGIPVVLTGMLASPNMGQDYGKSFNGIFPALSKQYDAKLYPFFLNGVVTDAALMLPDNIHPNAKGVTRVVEGLSPLVEAALKDNKEAVLEK
;
A
#
# COMPACT_ATOMS: atom_id res chain seq x y z
N MET A 1 50.80 -27.49 31.15
CA MET A 1 50.84 -27.24 32.63
C MET A 1 49.35 -27.06 33.00
N ARG A 2 48.68 -28.16 33.44
CA ARG A 2 48.45 -28.58 34.86
C ARG A 2 47.91 -27.39 35.67
N SER A 3 46.63 -27.37 36.08
CA SER A 3 46.21 -28.12 37.29
C SER A 3 44.68 -28.22 37.40
N PHE A 4 44.24 -29.40 37.74
CA PHE A 4 42.94 -29.78 38.30
C PHE A 4 42.80 -29.26 39.74
N TRP A 5 41.56 -28.95 40.18
CA TRP A 5 41.12 -29.15 41.56
C TRP A 5 39.66 -29.58 41.60
N LEU A 6 39.51 -30.83 42.10
CA LEU A 6 38.29 -31.45 42.62
C LEU A 6 38.16 -31.15 44.09
N TYR A 7 36.99 -31.06 44.64
CA TYR A 7 36.48 -31.43 45.97
C TYR A 7 35.05 -30.91 46.08
N GLY A 8 34.02 -31.59 46.59
CA GLY A 8 33.89 -32.80 47.37
C GLY A 8 32.42 -32.76 47.87
N ALA A 9 31.79 -33.89 47.86
CA ALA A 9 30.41 -34.10 48.32
C ALA A 9 30.22 -33.86 49.81
N LEU A 10 29.04 -33.38 50.23
CA LEU A 10 28.52 -33.62 51.55
C LEU A 10 27.01 -33.81 51.50
N CYS A 11 26.59 -35.08 51.68
CA CYS A 11 25.21 -35.47 51.95
C CYS A 11 24.88 -35.16 53.41
N VAL A 12 23.74 -34.49 53.62
CA VAL A 12 23.04 -34.58 54.92
C VAL A 12 21.58 -34.90 54.66
N ALA A 13 21.20 -36.11 55.02
CA ALA A 13 19.81 -36.56 55.08
C ALA A 13 19.20 -36.13 56.41
N ILE A 14 18.05 -35.45 56.36
CA ILE A 14 17.18 -35.36 57.55
C ILE A 14 15.77 -35.75 57.11
N GLN A 15 15.31 -36.89 57.63
CA GLN A 15 13.92 -37.36 57.59
C GLN A 15 13.14 -36.69 58.72
N GLY A 16 11.90 -36.31 58.47
CA GLY A 16 11.04 -35.86 59.55
C GLY A 16 9.61 -35.43 59.10
N LEU A 17 8.71 -36.42 59.05
CA LEU A 17 7.29 -36.41 59.49
C LEU A 17 6.22 -35.46 58.89
N SER A 18 5.37 -36.10 58.14
CA SER A 18 3.87 -36.09 58.16
C SER A 18 3.13 -34.83 58.62
N GLY A 19 2.37 -34.24 57.69
CA GLY A 19 1.28 -33.35 57.99
C GLY A 19 0.31 -33.27 56.80
N CYS A 20 -0.75 -34.09 56.81
CA CYS A 20 -1.88 -33.96 55.88
C CYS A 20 -2.58 -32.61 56.05
N GLY A 21 -2.72 -31.88 55.00
CA GLY A 21 -3.52 -30.69 54.91
C GLY A 21 -3.85 -30.41 53.45
N SER A 22 -4.87 -31.07 52.92
CA SER A 22 -5.42 -30.84 51.59
C SER A 22 -6.23 -29.57 51.58
N ASN A 23 -5.62 -28.47 51.05
CA ASN A 23 -6.38 -27.33 50.56
C ASN A 23 -6.48 -27.44 49.05
N PRO A 24 -7.71 -27.42 48.45
CA PRO A 24 -7.84 -27.35 47.03
C PRO A 24 -7.47 -25.92 46.57
N VAL A 25 -6.33 -25.80 45.90
CA VAL A 25 -5.98 -24.60 45.16
C VAL A 25 -6.96 -24.56 43.99
N LEU A 26 -7.94 -23.64 44.03
CA LEU A 26 -8.72 -23.23 42.87
C LEU A 26 -7.76 -22.59 41.89
N GLU A 27 -7.29 -23.36 40.90
CA GLU A 27 -6.68 -22.83 39.70
C GLU A 27 -7.78 -22.10 38.91
N THR A 28 -7.89 -20.81 39.12
CA THR A 28 -8.60 -19.92 38.20
C THR A 28 -7.80 -19.88 36.91
N LYS A 29 -8.15 -20.76 35.96
CA LYS A 29 -7.77 -20.59 34.55
C LYS A 29 -8.38 -19.31 34.07
N THR A 30 -7.63 -18.22 34.15
CA THR A 30 -7.91 -17.01 33.40
C THR A 30 -7.61 -17.33 31.94
N GLU A 31 -8.61 -17.77 31.19
CA GLU A 31 -8.57 -17.76 29.74
C GLU A 31 -8.44 -16.29 29.29
N VAL A 32 -7.20 -15.89 29.03
CA VAL A 32 -6.95 -14.66 28.30
C VAL A 32 -7.35 -14.94 26.84
N THR A 33 -8.64 -14.81 26.56
CA THR A 33 -9.13 -14.73 25.18
C THR A 33 -8.66 -13.41 24.60
N ASN A 34 -7.41 -13.42 24.14
CA ASN A 34 -6.85 -12.35 23.34
C ASN A 34 -7.44 -12.47 21.93
N THR A 35 -8.75 -12.26 21.81
CA THR A 35 -9.41 -12.10 20.54
C THR A 35 -9.03 -10.73 20.01
N THR A 36 -7.87 -10.64 19.37
CA THR A 36 -7.56 -9.51 18.49
C THR A 36 -8.64 -9.51 17.44
N LYS A 37 -9.66 -8.66 17.63
CA LYS A 37 -10.74 -8.47 16.67
C LYS A 37 -10.06 -7.95 15.40
N VAL A 38 -9.77 -8.85 14.45
CA VAL A 38 -9.30 -8.46 13.12
C VAL A 38 -10.36 -7.51 12.60
N ALA A 39 -9.99 -6.26 12.38
CA ALA A 39 -10.93 -5.26 11.91
C ALA A 39 -11.48 -5.75 10.56
N GLN A 40 -12.74 -6.18 10.58
CA GLN A 40 -13.41 -6.69 9.39
C GLN A 40 -13.72 -5.49 8.51
N TYR A 41 -13.18 -5.46 7.31
CA TYR A 41 -13.48 -4.46 6.27
C TYR A 41 -14.17 -5.15 5.09
N ASP A 42 -15.05 -4.38 4.45
CA ASP A 42 -15.88 -4.89 3.35
C ASP A 42 -15.16 -4.77 2.00
N ARG A 43 -14.23 -3.82 1.89
CA ARG A 43 -13.49 -3.51 0.68
C ARG A 43 -12.00 -3.53 0.92
N LEU A 44 -11.26 -4.17 0.00
CA LEU A 44 -9.81 -4.14 -0.06
C LEU A 44 -9.38 -3.31 -1.28
N VAL A 45 -8.73 -2.18 -1.04
CA VAL A 45 -8.11 -1.34 -2.07
C VAL A 45 -6.61 -1.50 -1.98
N VAL A 46 -5.93 -1.67 -3.10
CA VAL A 46 -4.45 -1.69 -3.15
C VAL A 46 -3.96 -0.38 -3.74
N ALA A 47 -3.14 0.35 -3.01
CA ALA A 47 -2.42 1.52 -3.49
C ALA A 47 -1.04 1.07 -3.99
N PHE A 48 -0.89 0.88 -5.31
CA PHE A 48 0.30 0.35 -5.96
C PHE A 48 1.04 1.43 -6.74
N GLY A 49 2.27 1.72 -6.33
CA GLY A 49 3.04 2.81 -6.94
C GLY A 49 4.47 2.92 -6.41
N ASP A 50 5.03 4.10 -6.53
CA ASP A 50 6.40 4.44 -6.13
C ASP A 50 6.48 5.14 -4.76
N SER A 51 7.40 6.09 -4.60
CA SER A 51 7.60 6.87 -3.36
C SER A 51 6.38 7.71 -2.98
N LEU A 52 5.59 8.17 -3.95
CA LEU A 52 4.36 8.94 -3.71
C LEU A 52 3.30 8.07 -3.01
N TYR A 53 3.32 6.78 -3.24
CA TYR A 53 2.45 5.79 -2.63
C TYR A 53 3.02 5.23 -1.33
N ALA A 54 4.33 5.03 -1.29
CA ALA A 54 5.03 4.52 -0.10
C ALA A 54 4.91 5.45 1.13
N GLY A 55 4.64 6.74 0.92
CA GLY A 55 4.67 7.74 1.98
C GLY A 55 6.09 8.18 2.34
N TYR A 56 6.92 8.44 1.31
CA TYR A 56 8.33 8.79 1.48
C TYR A 56 8.52 9.97 2.44
N ARG A 57 9.33 9.75 3.50
CA ARG A 57 9.63 10.73 4.57
C ARG A 57 8.40 11.27 5.32
N LEU A 58 7.27 10.60 5.27
CA LEU A 58 6.07 10.95 6.02
C LEU A 58 5.93 10.06 7.26
N ALA A 59 5.22 10.53 8.26
CA ALA A 59 4.82 9.69 9.38
C ALA A 59 3.85 8.58 8.90
N PRO A 60 3.74 7.45 9.60
CA PRO A 60 2.94 6.31 9.14
C PRO A 60 1.47 6.62 8.81
N GLY A 61 0.87 7.63 9.47
CA GLY A 61 -0.51 8.07 9.23
C GLY A 61 -0.68 9.08 8.09
N ASP A 62 0.41 9.67 7.60
CA ASP A 62 0.39 10.84 6.71
C ASP A 62 0.50 10.48 5.22
N GLY A 63 0.77 9.20 4.91
CA GLY A 63 0.90 8.72 3.54
C GLY A 63 -0.43 8.55 2.82
N LEU A 64 -0.35 8.24 1.51
CA LEU A 64 -1.54 8.09 0.66
C LEU A 64 -2.50 7.02 1.17
N ALA A 65 -2.01 5.82 1.50
CA ALA A 65 -2.88 4.71 1.88
C ALA A 65 -3.70 4.99 3.14
N PRO A 66 -3.13 5.42 4.29
CA PRO A 66 -3.91 5.73 5.47
C PRO A 66 -4.87 6.91 5.29
N GLN A 67 -4.47 7.96 4.56
CA GLN A 67 -5.35 9.10 4.33
C GLN A 67 -6.51 8.75 3.38
N LEU A 68 -6.26 7.98 2.32
CA LEU A 68 -7.32 7.48 1.43
C LEU A 68 -8.27 6.55 2.18
N GLN A 69 -7.75 5.68 3.04
CA GLN A 69 -8.58 4.83 3.88
C GLN A 69 -9.51 5.66 4.77
N ALA A 70 -8.98 6.68 5.45
CA ALA A 70 -9.77 7.57 6.29
C ALA A 70 -10.85 8.32 5.49
N ALA A 71 -10.53 8.79 4.27
CA ALA A 71 -11.49 9.46 3.40
C ALA A 71 -12.64 8.51 2.97
N LEU A 72 -12.32 7.28 2.57
CA LEU A 72 -13.32 6.27 2.21
C LEU A 72 -14.23 5.92 3.39
N GLN A 73 -13.65 5.77 4.59
CA GLN A 73 -14.42 5.50 5.81
C GLN A 73 -15.33 6.67 6.17
N ALA A 74 -14.86 7.90 6.02
CA ALA A 74 -15.68 9.11 6.22
C ALA A 74 -16.86 9.19 5.24
N SER A 75 -16.71 8.66 4.04
CA SER A 75 -17.79 8.52 3.04
C SER A 75 -18.67 7.27 3.25
N GLY A 76 -18.51 6.55 4.37
CA GLY A 76 -19.32 5.38 4.72
C GLY A 76 -18.87 4.08 4.01
N ILE A 77 -17.71 4.05 3.36
CA ILE A 77 -17.16 2.85 2.74
C ILE A 77 -16.15 2.23 3.72
N ASN A 78 -16.52 1.11 4.34
CA ASN A 78 -15.65 0.34 5.23
C ASN A 78 -14.55 -0.36 4.39
N ALA A 79 -13.51 0.40 4.03
CA ALA A 79 -12.39 -0.06 3.21
C ALA A 79 -11.10 -0.15 4.03
N ARG A 80 -10.29 -1.15 3.70
CA ARG A 80 -8.87 -1.20 4.00
C ARG A 80 -8.08 -0.80 2.76
N VAL A 81 -7.12 0.12 2.91
CA VAL A 81 -6.21 0.49 1.84
C VAL A 81 -4.83 -0.11 2.13
N HIS A 82 -4.46 -1.13 1.36
CA HIS A 82 -3.16 -1.78 1.44
C HIS A 82 -2.12 -0.94 0.71
N ASN A 83 -1.06 -0.53 1.43
CA ASN A 83 0.05 0.20 0.82
C ASN A 83 1.00 -0.79 0.14
N ALA A 84 1.07 -0.72 -1.17
CA ALA A 84 2.00 -1.45 -2.03
C ALA A 84 2.92 -0.49 -2.81
N GLY A 85 3.21 0.69 -2.25
CA GLY A 85 4.19 1.63 -2.77
C GLY A 85 5.62 1.22 -2.44
N VAL A 86 6.55 1.38 -3.39
CA VAL A 86 7.99 1.16 -3.17
C VAL A 86 8.77 2.34 -3.73
N SER A 87 9.49 3.04 -2.85
CA SER A 87 10.25 4.23 -3.24
C SER A 87 11.30 3.90 -4.29
N GLY A 88 11.32 4.72 -5.36
CA GLY A 88 12.26 4.54 -6.46
C GLY A 88 11.80 3.59 -7.57
N ASP A 89 10.65 2.94 -7.44
CA ASP A 89 10.13 2.06 -8.48
C ASP A 89 9.90 2.81 -9.80
N THR A 90 10.44 2.24 -10.85
CA THR A 90 10.05 2.51 -12.23
C THR A 90 8.87 1.63 -12.63
N THR A 91 8.29 1.88 -13.80
CA THR A 91 7.27 0.97 -14.34
C THR A 91 7.79 -0.45 -14.56
N ALA A 92 9.08 -0.61 -14.89
CA ALA A 92 9.71 -1.93 -15.01
C ALA A 92 9.79 -2.67 -13.66
N ALA A 93 10.18 -1.96 -12.58
CA ALA A 93 10.25 -2.53 -11.24
C ALA A 93 8.85 -2.89 -10.73
N GLY A 94 7.86 -2.00 -10.88
CA GLY A 94 6.47 -2.28 -10.51
C GLY A 94 5.90 -3.48 -11.26
N LYS A 95 6.13 -3.56 -12.59
CA LYS A 95 5.74 -4.72 -13.39
C LYS A 95 6.30 -6.03 -12.85
N ALA A 96 7.56 -6.04 -12.47
CA ALA A 96 8.24 -7.23 -11.97
C ALA A 96 7.64 -7.77 -10.66
N ARG A 97 7.08 -6.89 -9.80
CA ARG A 97 6.52 -7.28 -8.49
C ARG A 97 5.01 -7.35 -8.41
N LEU A 98 4.26 -6.89 -9.43
CA LEU A 98 2.80 -6.81 -9.37
C LEU A 98 2.15 -8.16 -9.03
N ALA A 99 2.51 -9.20 -9.77
CA ALA A 99 1.94 -10.53 -9.55
C ALA A 99 2.23 -11.03 -8.12
N PHE A 100 3.48 -10.89 -7.65
CA PHE A 100 3.86 -11.27 -6.30
C PHE A 100 3.04 -10.52 -5.23
N VAL A 101 2.84 -9.21 -5.38
CA VAL A 101 2.02 -8.43 -4.45
C VAL A 101 0.59 -8.97 -4.42
N LEU A 102 -0.04 -9.17 -5.58
CA LEU A 102 -1.41 -9.63 -5.68
C LEU A 102 -1.61 -11.05 -5.13
N ASP A 103 -0.63 -11.93 -5.32
CA ASP A 103 -0.68 -13.33 -4.88
C ASP A 103 -0.50 -13.47 -3.35
N ASN A 104 0.10 -12.47 -2.70
CA ASN A 104 0.33 -12.46 -1.24
C ASN A 104 -0.69 -11.61 -0.46
N LEU A 105 -1.74 -11.11 -1.10
CA LEU A 105 -2.85 -10.47 -0.40
C LEU A 105 -3.74 -11.52 0.26
N GLU A 106 -4.36 -11.16 1.38
CA GLU A 106 -5.31 -12.02 2.10
C GLU A 106 -6.54 -12.43 1.27
N ARG A 107 -6.89 -11.62 0.28
CA ARG A 107 -7.94 -11.90 -0.71
C ARG A 107 -7.75 -11.06 -1.98
N LYS A 108 -8.47 -11.38 -3.04
CA LYS A 108 -8.51 -10.55 -4.25
C LYS A 108 -8.98 -9.13 -3.89
N PRO A 109 -8.25 -8.08 -4.31
CA PRO A 109 -8.68 -6.70 -4.06
C PRO A 109 -9.92 -6.34 -4.88
N ASP A 110 -10.76 -5.49 -4.30
CA ASP A 110 -11.94 -4.92 -4.97
C ASP A 110 -11.54 -3.82 -5.96
N LEU A 111 -10.39 -3.20 -5.75
CA LEU A 111 -9.86 -2.11 -6.58
C LEU A 111 -8.34 -1.99 -6.41
N LEU A 112 -7.65 -1.62 -7.49
CA LEU A 112 -6.25 -1.22 -7.43
C LEU A 112 -6.09 0.21 -7.95
N VAL A 113 -5.45 1.07 -7.16
CA VAL A 113 -5.03 2.41 -7.56
C VAL A 113 -3.59 2.29 -8.06
N LEU A 114 -3.38 2.51 -9.36
CA LEU A 114 -2.08 2.32 -10.03
C LEU A 114 -1.45 3.66 -10.39
N GLY A 115 -0.28 3.93 -9.83
CA GLY A 115 0.48 5.13 -10.15
C GLY A 115 1.98 4.88 -10.20
N LEU A 116 2.51 4.84 -11.40
CA LEU A 116 3.92 4.69 -11.72
C LEU A 116 4.29 5.54 -12.93
N GLY A 117 5.58 5.73 -13.17
CA GLY A 117 6.10 6.49 -14.33
C GLY A 117 6.84 7.75 -13.93
N GLY A 118 6.65 8.26 -12.71
CA GLY A 118 7.41 9.41 -12.20
C GLY A 118 8.91 9.15 -12.24
N ASN A 119 9.36 7.99 -11.76
CA ASN A 119 10.76 7.61 -11.80
C ASN A 119 11.28 7.30 -13.22
N ASP A 120 10.42 6.82 -14.11
CA ASP A 120 10.78 6.65 -15.53
C ASP A 120 11.11 8.01 -16.15
N MET A 121 10.24 9.00 -15.94
CA MET A 121 10.46 10.37 -16.40
C MET A 121 11.74 10.96 -15.81
N LEU A 122 11.93 10.88 -14.49
CA LEU A 122 13.11 11.43 -13.81
C LEU A 122 14.44 10.78 -14.30
N ARG A 123 14.39 9.53 -14.76
CA ARG A 123 15.54 8.80 -15.29
C ARG A 123 15.66 8.86 -16.81
N GLY A 124 14.79 9.61 -17.49
CA GLY A 124 14.82 9.74 -18.95
C GLY A 124 14.52 8.44 -19.70
N ILE A 125 13.79 7.51 -19.08
CA ILE A 125 13.34 6.27 -19.72
C ILE A 125 12.38 6.63 -20.86
N LYS A 126 12.51 5.96 -21.99
CA LYS A 126 11.69 6.25 -23.16
C LYS A 126 10.20 6.05 -22.86
N PRO A 127 9.32 7.00 -23.22
CA PRO A 127 7.88 6.88 -22.98
C PRO A 127 7.25 5.60 -23.55
N ALA A 128 7.81 5.05 -24.64
CA ALA A 128 7.37 3.78 -25.19
C ALA A 128 7.60 2.61 -24.25
N GLU A 129 8.69 2.58 -23.49
CA GLU A 129 8.99 1.55 -22.49
C GLU A 129 8.05 1.69 -21.27
N THR A 130 7.86 2.92 -20.79
CA THR A 130 6.89 3.23 -19.75
C THR A 130 5.50 2.72 -20.13
N LYS A 131 5.04 3.05 -21.35
CA LYS A 131 3.75 2.60 -21.86
C LYS A 131 3.66 1.08 -21.93
N ALA A 132 4.69 0.40 -22.46
CA ALA A 132 4.69 -1.06 -22.58
C ALA A 132 4.62 -1.76 -21.21
N ASN A 133 5.36 -1.27 -20.22
CA ASN A 133 5.32 -1.82 -18.86
C ASN A 133 3.95 -1.59 -18.19
N MET A 134 3.39 -0.38 -18.31
CA MET A 134 2.04 -0.07 -17.81
C MET A 134 0.98 -0.94 -18.49
N THR A 135 1.06 -1.11 -19.81
CA THR A 135 0.15 -1.99 -20.57
C THR A 135 0.21 -3.43 -20.01
N THR A 136 1.40 -3.97 -19.80
CA THR A 136 1.56 -5.32 -19.22
C THR A 136 0.90 -5.45 -17.84
N MET A 137 1.04 -4.42 -16.99
CA MET A 137 0.38 -4.42 -15.68
C MET A 137 -1.14 -4.33 -15.80
N MET A 138 -1.65 -3.51 -16.70
CA MET A 138 -3.09 -3.39 -16.96
C MET A 138 -3.68 -4.70 -17.53
N ASP A 139 -2.95 -5.38 -18.42
CA ASP A 139 -3.35 -6.70 -18.93
C ASP A 139 -3.46 -7.74 -17.81
N GLU A 140 -2.50 -7.77 -16.90
CA GLU A 140 -2.51 -8.67 -15.75
C GLU A 140 -3.69 -8.38 -14.81
N LEU A 141 -3.94 -7.10 -14.51
CA LEU A 141 -5.08 -6.68 -13.68
C LEU A 141 -6.42 -7.05 -14.33
N LYS A 142 -6.55 -6.81 -15.65
CA LYS A 142 -7.72 -7.22 -16.43
C LYS A 142 -7.92 -8.73 -16.41
N ARG A 143 -6.85 -9.51 -16.63
CA ARG A 143 -6.88 -10.98 -16.57
C ARG A 143 -7.36 -11.51 -15.21
N ARG A 144 -6.99 -10.82 -14.14
CA ARG A 144 -7.44 -11.14 -12.76
C ARG A 144 -8.83 -10.59 -12.45
N GLY A 145 -9.41 -9.79 -13.32
CA GLY A 145 -10.70 -9.11 -13.09
C GLY A 145 -10.62 -8.16 -11.90
N ILE A 146 -9.53 -7.38 -11.81
CA ILE A 146 -9.32 -6.36 -10.78
C ILE A 146 -9.53 -5.00 -11.43
N PRO A 147 -10.57 -4.23 -11.03
CA PRO A 147 -10.78 -2.87 -11.51
C PRO A 147 -9.61 -1.95 -11.13
N VAL A 148 -9.37 -0.93 -11.97
CA VAL A 148 -8.25 -0.01 -11.79
C VAL A 148 -8.70 1.43 -11.80
N VAL A 149 -8.19 2.22 -10.85
CA VAL A 149 -8.10 3.67 -10.97
C VAL A 149 -6.65 3.99 -11.32
N LEU A 150 -6.42 4.56 -12.51
CA LEU A 150 -5.12 5.06 -12.92
C LEU A 150 -4.89 6.45 -12.32
N THR A 151 -3.67 6.71 -11.87
CA THR A 151 -3.22 8.07 -11.59
C THR A 151 -2.12 8.44 -12.58
N GLY A 152 -2.37 9.52 -13.30
CA GLY A 152 -1.44 10.02 -14.30
C GLY A 152 -0.27 10.79 -13.69
N MET A 153 0.78 10.90 -14.48
CA MET A 153 1.93 11.76 -14.23
C MET A 153 2.16 12.65 -15.45
N LEU A 154 2.63 13.86 -15.23
CA LEU A 154 3.02 14.77 -16.29
C LEU A 154 4.55 14.88 -16.36
N ALA A 155 5.08 14.91 -17.57
CA ALA A 155 6.50 15.15 -17.78
C ALA A 155 6.86 16.57 -17.36
N SER A 156 8.03 16.71 -16.71
CA SER A 156 8.58 18.02 -16.40
C SER A 156 8.90 18.80 -17.71
N PRO A 157 8.64 20.12 -17.76
CA PRO A 157 8.85 20.93 -18.98
C PRO A 157 10.28 20.86 -19.55
N ASN A 158 11.27 20.61 -18.71
CA ASN A 158 12.69 20.50 -19.12
C ASN A 158 13.01 19.19 -19.89
N MET A 159 12.07 18.23 -19.97
CA MET A 159 12.25 16.99 -20.75
C MET A 159 12.12 17.21 -22.26
N GLY A 160 11.66 18.38 -22.69
CA GLY A 160 11.40 18.71 -24.09
C GLY A 160 10.00 18.31 -24.58
N GLN A 161 9.56 18.97 -25.64
CA GLN A 161 8.17 18.85 -26.14
C GLN A 161 7.81 17.44 -26.61
N ASP A 162 8.70 16.78 -27.34
CA ASP A 162 8.44 15.44 -27.91
C ASP A 162 8.30 14.39 -26.82
N TYR A 163 9.20 14.45 -25.82
CA TYR A 163 9.09 13.58 -24.64
C TYR A 163 7.78 13.85 -23.89
N GLY A 164 7.53 15.12 -23.58
CA GLY A 164 6.32 15.54 -22.87
C GLY A 164 5.03 15.08 -23.56
N LYS A 165 4.91 15.31 -24.87
CA LYS A 165 3.75 14.88 -25.67
C LYS A 165 3.57 13.35 -25.60
N SER A 166 4.66 12.60 -25.78
CA SER A 166 4.63 11.14 -25.77
C SER A 166 4.31 10.57 -24.39
N PHE A 167 4.92 11.13 -23.34
CA PHE A 167 4.74 10.66 -21.97
C PHE A 167 3.36 11.00 -21.41
N ASN A 168 2.90 12.25 -21.56
CA ASN A 168 1.62 12.71 -21.04
C ASN A 168 0.43 12.00 -21.72
N GLY A 169 0.61 11.49 -22.93
CA GLY A 169 -0.41 10.73 -23.66
C GLY A 169 -0.59 9.29 -23.17
N ILE A 170 0.32 8.74 -22.33
CA ILE A 170 0.28 7.34 -21.89
C ILE A 170 -0.98 7.06 -21.08
N PHE A 171 -1.20 7.83 -20.01
CA PHE A 171 -2.25 7.55 -19.02
C PHE A 171 -3.67 7.71 -19.62
N PRO A 172 -3.99 8.77 -20.37
CA PRO A 172 -5.28 8.88 -21.06
C PRO A 172 -5.52 7.76 -22.07
N ALA A 173 -4.48 7.34 -22.79
CA ALA A 173 -4.60 6.24 -23.75
C ALA A 173 -4.90 4.91 -23.05
N LEU A 174 -4.23 4.60 -21.93
CA LEU A 174 -4.48 3.41 -21.14
C LEU A 174 -5.86 3.43 -20.48
N SER A 175 -6.25 4.57 -19.90
CA SER A 175 -7.59 4.74 -19.33
C SER A 175 -8.67 4.39 -20.36
N LYS A 176 -8.56 4.94 -21.58
CA LYS A 176 -9.50 4.63 -22.67
C LYS A 176 -9.44 3.16 -23.10
N GLN A 177 -8.24 2.57 -23.21
CA GLN A 177 -8.04 1.20 -23.69
C GLN A 177 -8.64 0.17 -22.73
N TYR A 178 -8.57 0.42 -21.42
CA TYR A 178 -8.99 -0.53 -20.37
C TYR A 178 -10.27 -0.13 -19.67
N ASP A 179 -10.94 0.94 -20.11
CA ASP A 179 -12.13 1.51 -19.46
C ASP A 179 -11.89 1.79 -17.97
N ALA A 180 -10.67 2.28 -17.66
CA ALA A 180 -10.24 2.56 -16.28
C ALA A 180 -10.47 4.04 -15.95
N LYS A 181 -10.97 4.32 -14.73
CA LYS A 181 -11.05 5.71 -14.26
C LYS A 181 -9.65 6.31 -14.17
N LEU A 182 -9.52 7.59 -14.52
CA LEU A 182 -8.24 8.30 -14.53
C LEU A 182 -8.28 9.53 -13.62
N TYR A 183 -7.36 9.60 -12.67
CA TYR A 183 -6.95 10.83 -12.01
C TYR A 183 -5.81 11.45 -12.84
N PRO A 184 -6.04 12.48 -13.64
CA PRO A 184 -5.14 12.84 -14.75
C PRO A 184 -3.72 13.20 -14.34
N PHE A 185 -3.55 13.83 -13.19
CA PHE A 185 -2.25 14.22 -12.66
C PHE A 185 -2.24 14.06 -11.13
N PHE A 186 -1.41 13.13 -10.64
CA PHE A 186 -1.34 12.80 -9.21
C PHE A 186 -1.06 14.01 -8.31
N LEU A 187 -0.15 14.89 -8.73
CA LEU A 187 0.24 16.10 -7.98
C LEU A 187 -0.56 17.36 -8.36
N ASN A 188 -1.77 17.18 -8.90
CA ASN A 188 -2.61 18.31 -9.27
C ASN A 188 -2.95 19.20 -8.07
N GLY A 189 -2.68 20.51 -8.18
CA GLY A 189 -2.87 21.47 -7.09
C GLY A 189 -1.89 21.31 -5.92
N VAL A 190 -0.82 20.54 -6.08
CA VAL A 190 0.21 20.29 -5.05
C VAL A 190 1.57 20.78 -5.51
N VAL A 191 2.04 20.35 -6.70
CA VAL A 191 3.42 20.59 -7.17
C VAL A 191 3.79 22.07 -7.32
N THR A 192 2.83 22.98 -7.47
CA THR A 192 3.04 24.41 -7.61
C THR A 192 2.99 25.18 -6.28
N ASP A 193 2.67 24.51 -5.18
CA ASP A 193 2.57 25.09 -3.84
C ASP A 193 3.67 24.51 -2.94
N ALA A 194 4.69 25.30 -2.68
CA ALA A 194 5.81 24.89 -1.82
C ALA A 194 5.37 24.53 -0.38
N ALA A 195 4.23 25.05 0.11
CA ALA A 195 3.69 24.69 1.42
C ALA A 195 3.12 23.26 1.48
N LEU A 196 2.89 22.64 0.32
CA LEU A 196 2.38 21.28 0.17
C LEU A 196 3.46 20.26 -0.20
N MET A 197 4.70 20.72 -0.42
CA MET A 197 5.82 19.88 -0.85
C MET A 197 6.84 19.67 0.27
N LEU A 198 7.57 18.57 0.22
CA LEU A 198 8.80 18.40 0.98
C LEU A 198 9.93 19.31 0.43
N PRO A 199 11.01 19.53 1.18
CA PRO A 199 12.11 20.37 0.72
C PRO A 199 12.82 19.90 -0.57
N ASP A 200 12.59 18.67 -1.00
CA ASP A 200 13.11 18.13 -2.24
C ASP A 200 12.33 18.58 -3.50
N ASN A 201 11.20 19.26 -3.35
CA ASN A 201 10.30 19.71 -4.41
C ASN A 201 9.83 18.60 -5.37
N ILE A 202 9.87 17.35 -4.93
CA ILE A 202 9.44 16.17 -5.68
C ILE A 202 8.26 15.51 -4.98
N HIS A 203 8.35 15.37 -3.65
CA HIS A 203 7.37 14.65 -2.86
C HIS A 203 6.43 15.59 -2.12
N PRO A 204 5.13 15.28 -2.04
CA PRO A 204 4.19 16.02 -1.20
C PRO A 204 4.50 15.79 0.28
N ASN A 205 4.29 16.80 1.11
CA ASN A 205 4.20 16.63 2.55
C ASN A 205 2.80 16.11 2.95
N ALA A 206 2.54 15.91 4.26
CA ALA A 206 1.26 15.40 4.74
C ALA A 206 0.03 16.19 4.22
N LYS A 207 0.12 17.52 4.17
CA LYS A 207 -0.94 18.39 3.64
C LYS A 207 -1.10 18.23 2.12
N GLY A 208 0.01 18.05 1.41
CA GLY A 208 0.01 17.77 -0.03
C GLY A 208 -0.66 16.42 -0.32
N VAL A 209 -0.41 15.39 0.49
CA VAL A 209 -1.12 14.11 0.37
C VAL A 209 -2.62 14.27 0.64
N THR A 210 -3.01 15.08 1.63
CA THR A 210 -4.44 15.40 1.87
C THR A 210 -5.07 16.01 0.62
N ARG A 211 -4.42 16.94 -0.03
CA ARG A 211 -4.90 17.55 -1.29
C ARG A 211 -5.03 16.53 -2.42
N VAL A 212 -4.08 15.59 -2.54
CA VAL A 212 -4.18 14.49 -3.52
C VAL A 212 -5.40 13.62 -3.20
N VAL A 213 -5.60 13.24 -1.94
CA VAL A 213 -6.71 12.39 -1.51
C VAL A 213 -8.07 13.06 -1.74
N GLU A 214 -8.20 14.37 -1.50
CA GLU A 214 -9.42 15.14 -1.81
C GLU A 214 -9.84 15.00 -3.28
N GLY A 215 -8.88 14.98 -4.22
CA GLY A 215 -9.16 14.82 -5.65
C GLY A 215 -9.32 13.36 -6.08
N LEU A 216 -8.63 12.42 -5.43
CA LEU A 216 -8.59 11.01 -5.80
C LEU A 216 -9.75 10.20 -5.20
N SER A 217 -10.15 10.48 -3.94
CA SER A 217 -11.14 9.65 -3.24
C SER A 217 -12.49 9.57 -3.95
N PRO A 218 -13.04 10.63 -4.58
CA PRO A 218 -14.30 10.51 -5.31
C PRO A 218 -14.24 9.53 -6.49
N LEU A 219 -13.09 9.43 -7.16
CA LEU A 219 -12.90 8.47 -8.26
C LEU A 219 -12.80 7.04 -7.75
N VAL A 220 -12.13 6.84 -6.61
CA VAL A 220 -12.03 5.54 -5.95
C VAL A 220 -13.40 5.08 -5.46
N GLU A 221 -14.17 5.97 -4.84
CA GLU A 221 -15.55 5.69 -4.39
C GLU A 221 -16.45 5.28 -5.55
N ALA A 222 -16.41 6.03 -6.65
CA ALA A 222 -17.19 5.71 -7.84
C ALA A 222 -16.80 4.34 -8.42
N ALA A 223 -15.49 4.05 -8.51
CA ALA A 223 -15.02 2.76 -9.01
C ALA A 223 -15.44 1.58 -8.12
N LEU A 224 -15.48 1.77 -6.79
CA LEU A 224 -15.95 0.75 -5.84
C LEU A 224 -17.47 0.51 -5.93
N LYS A 225 -18.27 1.54 -6.27
CA LYS A 225 -19.72 1.43 -6.48
C LYS A 225 -20.04 0.68 -7.77
N ASP A 226 -19.42 1.07 -8.87
CA ASP A 226 -19.61 0.44 -10.19
C ASP A 226 -19.29 -1.07 -10.14
N ASN A 227 -18.23 -1.45 -9.40
CA ASN A 227 -17.85 -2.85 -9.24
C ASN A 227 -18.88 -3.66 -8.43
N LYS A 228 -19.61 -3.04 -7.50
CA LYS A 228 -20.67 -3.70 -6.72
C LYS A 228 -21.87 -4.06 -7.61
N GLU A 229 -22.27 -3.17 -8.48
CA GLU A 229 -23.40 -3.40 -9.41
C GLU A 229 -23.08 -4.52 -10.39
N ALA A 230 -21.88 -4.52 -11.00
CA ALA A 230 -21.44 -5.55 -11.93
C ALA A 230 -21.33 -6.97 -11.30
N VAL A 231 -21.21 -7.09 -9.97
CA VAL A 231 -21.19 -8.37 -9.26
C VAL A 231 -22.60 -8.86 -8.93
N LEU A 232 -23.58 -7.96 -8.78
CA LEU A 232 -24.97 -8.31 -8.45
C LEU A 232 -25.78 -8.71 -9.70
N GLU A 233 -25.30 -8.36 -10.90
CA GLU A 233 -25.96 -8.68 -12.19
C GLU A 233 -25.47 -10.02 -12.80
N LYS A 234 -24.58 -10.75 -12.15
CA LYS A 234 -24.07 -12.07 -12.56
C LYS A 234 -24.58 -13.20 -11.66
#